data_878c1338dc989838b2a9799b396b6d9e
#
_entry.id   878c1338dc989838b2a9799b396b6d9e
#
_cell.length_a   1.000
_cell.length_b   1.000
_cell.length_c   1.000
_cell.angle_alpha   90.00
_cell.angle_beta   90.00
_cell.angle_gamma   90.00
#
_symmetry.space_group_name_H-M   'P 1'
#
loop_
_entity.id
_entity.type
_entity.pdbx_description
1 polymer ?
#
loop_
_entity_poly.entity_id
_entity_poly.type
_entity_poly.pdbx_seq_one_letter_code
_entity_poly.pdbx_strand_id
1 'polypeptide(L)'
;RKLDKETPIVVLTSDDGRNYSKPMLSAGFTKEKTADDLCMATPEKVAEQFNVEVRTDVHVAEIDPSGKRVLLPDDHLDYSKLVLALGADTWTPPLEGDAVGDVFSVNDLMDYGKFRTALKGAKKVTILGGGLIGCEFANDLSNGGYEVALVEPQGRCLPLLLPEPASAAVGRGLADLGVTFHFGPLAQAVNHGDNNQLVTELSDG
;
A
#
# COMPACT_ATOMS: atom_id res chain seq x y z
N ARG A 1 -21.76 1.38 -16.48
CA ARG A 1 -22.94 2.28 -16.71
C ARG A 1 -23.02 2.90 -18.12
N LYS A 2 -21.94 2.89 -18.90
CA LYS A 2 -22.02 3.36 -20.30
C LYS A 2 -22.95 2.49 -21.17
N LEU A 3 -22.98 1.17 -20.93
CA LEU A 3 -23.76 0.21 -21.72
C LEU A 3 -25.10 -0.14 -21.07
N ASP A 4 -25.18 -0.10 -19.75
CA ASP A 4 -26.37 -0.44 -18.98
C ASP A 4 -26.45 0.48 -17.75
N LYS A 5 -27.56 1.21 -17.63
CA LYS A 5 -27.81 2.14 -16.53
C LYS A 5 -28.75 1.59 -15.47
N GLU A 6 -29.47 0.50 -15.77
CA GLU A 6 -30.60 0.04 -14.96
C GLU A 6 -30.30 -1.20 -14.12
N THR A 7 -29.38 -2.08 -14.57
CA THR A 7 -29.04 -3.29 -13.79
C THR A 7 -28.58 -2.90 -12.39
N PRO A 8 -29.24 -3.42 -11.31
CA PRO A 8 -28.80 -3.18 -9.94
C PRO A 8 -27.37 -3.67 -9.73
N ILE A 9 -26.51 -2.84 -9.13
CA ILE A 9 -25.14 -3.19 -8.77
C ILE A 9 -24.93 -2.84 -7.30
N VAL A 10 -24.46 -3.79 -6.54
CA VAL A 10 -23.99 -3.59 -5.17
C VAL A 10 -22.48 -3.78 -5.16
N VAL A 11 -21.77 -2.81 -4.62
CA VAL A 11 -20.32 -2.85 -4.38
C VAL A 11 -20.11 -3.07 -2.89
N LEU A 12 -19.41 -4.14 -2.53
CA LEU A 12 -18.98 -4.40 -1.15
C LEU A 12 -17.49 -4.10 -1.06
N THR A 13 -17.08 -3.35 -0.06
CA THR A 13 -15.68 -3.08 0.22
C THR A 13 -15.40 -3.14 1.71
N SER A 14 -14.25 -3.67 2.09
CA SER A 14 -13.81 -3.75 3.48
C SER A 14 -13.17 -2.46 3.99
N ASP A 15 -12.93 -1.48 3.11
CA ASP A 15 -12.43 -0.15 3.42
C ASP A 15 -13.55 0.90 3.51
N ASP A 16 -13.19 2.17 3.64
CA ASP A 16 -14.11 3.31 3.74
C ASP A 16 -14.78 3.69 2.41
N GLY A 17 -14.55 2.95 1.34
CA GLY A 17 -15.20 3.11 0.03
C GLY A 17 -14.79 4.34 -0.77
N ARG A 18 -13.79 5.08 -0.35
CA ARG A 18 -13.28 6.23 -1.12
C ARG A 18 -12.67 5.76 -2.44
N ASN A 19 -13.04 6.44 -3.53
CA ASN A 19 -12.43 6.20 -4.84
C ASN A 19 -11.13 6.99 -4.95
N TYR A 20 -10.04 6.31 -5.26
CA TYR A 20 -8.72 6.90 -5.47
C TYR A 20 -7.93 6.09 -6.50
N SER A 21 -6.85 6.65 -7.00
CA SER A 21 -5.91 5.94 -7.87
C SER A 21 -4.81 5.31 -7.02
N LYS A 22 -4.78 3.98 -6.89
CA LYS A 22 -3.81 3.26 -6.05
C LYS A 22 -2.34 3.62 -6.35
N PRO A 23 -1.89 3.77 -7.61
CA PRO A 23 -0.53 4.24 -7.91
C PRO A 23 -0.18 5.63 -7.38
N MET A 24 -1.18 6.43 -6.99
CA MET A 24 -0.91 7.76 -6.43
C MET A 24 -0.46 7.72 -4.97
N LEU A 25 -0.60 6.58 -4.28
CA LEU A 25 -0.14 6.41 -2.90
C LEU A 25 1.38 6.53 -2.79
N SER A 26 2.12 6.08 -3.80
CA SER A 26 3.60 6.18 -3.89
C SER A 26 4.08 7.40 -4.67
N ALA A 27 3.22 8.42 -4.83
CA ALA A 27 3.53 9.70 -5.47
C ALA A 27 2.94 10.91 -4.70
N GLY A 28 2.51 10.68 -3.46
CA GLY A 28 1.80 11.67 -2.67
C GLY A 28 2.71 12.56 -1.83
N PHE A 29 3.89 12.09 -1.44
CA PHE A 29 4.82 12.87 -0.60
C PHE A 29 5.46 14.00 -1.38
N THR A 30 5.99 13.75 -2.58
CA THR A 30 6.52 14.77 -3.49
C THR A 30 5.49 15.87 -3.79
N LYS A 31 4.22 15.53 -3.83
CA LYS A 31 3.11 16.46 -4.14
C LYS A 31 2.43 17.01 -2.89
N GLU A 32 2.97 16.73 -1.71
CA GLU A 32 2.41 17.12 -0.41
C GLU A 32 0.92 16.75 -0.22
N LYS A 33 0.46 15.67 -0.87
CA LYS A 33 -0.92 15.22 -0.84
C LYS A 33 -1.24 14.42 0.42
N THR A 34 -2.30 14.81 1.11
CA THR A 34 -2.90 14.01 2.18
C THR A 34 -3.75 12.87 1.60
N ALA A 35 -4.22 11.94 2.45
CA ALA A 35 -5.17 10.93 2.02
C ALA A 35 -6.47 11.54 1.46
N ASP A 36 -6.94 12.63 2.06
CA ASP A 36 -8.13 13.33 1.59
C ASP A 36 -7.91 14.00 0.24
N ASP A 37 -6.71 14.53 -0.02
CA ASP A 37 -6.35 15.11 -1.33
C ASP A 37 -6.23 14.07 -2.45
N LEU A 38 -5.94 12.82 -2.09
CA LEU A 38 -5.87 11.70 -3.04
C LEU A 38 -7.26 11.08 -3.31
N CYS A 39 -8.24 11.35 -2.46
CA CYS A 39 -9.62 10.93 -2.66
C CYS A 39 -10.25 11.68 -3.84
N MET A 40 -10.62 10.95 -4.87
CA MET A 40 -11.27 11.48 -6.08
C MET A 40 -12.77 11.62 -5.91
N ALA A 41 -13.40 10.70 -5.16
CA ALA A 41 -14.83 10.72 -4.84
C ALA A 41 -15.10 9.93 -3.56
N THR A 42 -16.07 10.42 -2.77
CA THR A 42 -16.61 9.67 -1.62
C THR A 42 -17.50 8.53 -2.09
N PRO A 43 -17.79 7.51 -1.26
CA PRO A 43 -18.68 6.41 -1.61
C PRO A 43 -20.07 6.90 -2.04
N GLU A 44 -20.60 7.96 -1.42
CA GLU A 44 -21.90 8.55 -1.78
C GLU A 44 -21.88 9.15 -3.20
N LYS A 45 -20.79 9.87 -3.54
CA LYS A 45 -20.61 10.41 -4.90
C LYS A 45 -20.46 9.30 -5.94
N VAL A 46 -19.77 8.21 -5.60
CA VAL A 46 -19.66 7.04 -6.47
C VAL A 46 -21.02 6.39 -6.66
N ALA A 47 -21.78 6.21 -5.57
CA ALA A 47 -23.13 5.66 -5.61
C ALA A 47 -24.06 6.48 -6.51
N GLU A 48 -24.06 7.80 -6.34
CA GLU A 48 -24.86 8.73 -7.15
C GLU A 48 -24.42 8.73 -8.63
N GLN A 49 -23.13 8.92 -8.89
CA GLN A 49 -22.58 9.04 -10.25
C GLN A 49 -22.83 7.78 -11.08
N PHE A 50 -22.73 6.61 -10.46
CA PHE A 50 -22.86 5.34 -11.17
C PHE A 50 -24.19 4.63 -10.93
N ASN A 51 -25.11 5.22 -10.18
CA ASN A 51 -26.38 4.60 -9.79
C ASN A 51 -26.16 3.19 -9.24
N VAL A 52 -25.27 3.05 -8.24
CA VAL A 52 -24.90 1.79 -7.57
C VAL A 52 -25.10 1.93 -6.08
N GLU A 53 -25.34 0.83 -5.39
CA GLU A 53 -25.23 0.77 -3.94
C GLU A 53 -23.79 0.50 -3.55
N VAL A 54 -23.22 1.28 -2.61
CA VAL A 54 -21.87 1.05 -2.05
C VAL A 54 -22.04 0.78 -0.56
N ARG A 55 -21.58 -0.39 -0.11
CA ARG A 55 -21.51 -0.77 1.30
C ARG A 55 -20.06 -0.81 1.72
N THR A 56 -19.69 0.07 2.61
CA THR A 56 -18.34 0.22 3.18
C THR A 56 -18.20 -0.56 4.47
N ASP A 57 -16.96 -0.82 4.88
CA ASP A 57 -16.63 -1.55 6.12
C ASP A 57 -17.30 -2.94 6.20
N VAL A 58 -17.49 -3.58 5.05
CA VAL A 58 -18.14 -4.88 4.92
C VAL A 58 -17.12 -5.96 4.61
N HIS A 59 -16.95 -6.89 5.53
CA HIS A 59 -16.17 -8.11 5.30
C HIS A 59 -17.07 -9.24 4.81
N VAL A 60 -16.79 -9.74 3.62
CA VAL A 60 -17.46 -10.92 3.07
C VAL A 60 -16.93 -12.16 3.79
N ALA A 61 -17.82 -12.92 4.42
CA ALA A 61 -17.45 -14.11 5.15
C ALA A 61 -17.21 -15.32 4.22
N GLU A 62 -18.11 -15.51 3.23
CA GLU A 62 -18.05 -16.64 2.32
C GLU A 62 -18.81 -16.32 1.02
N ILE A 63 -18.47 -17.04 -0.04
CA ILE A 63 -19.22 -17.04 -1.30
C ILE A 63 -19.77 -18.44 -1.52
N ASP A 64 -21.10 -18.55 -1.66
CA ASP A 64 -21.79 -19.77 -2.10
C ASP A 64 -22.07 -19.67 -3.61
N PRO A 65 -21.24 -20.29 -4.46
CA PRO A 65 -21.43 -20.24 -5.91
C PRO A 65 -22.66 -21.04 -6.36
N SER A 66 -23.04 -22.08 -5.60
CA SER A 66 -24.16 -22.95 -5.93
C SER A 66 -25.49 -22.28 -5.65
N GLY A 67 -25.61 -21.62 -4.51
CA GLY A 67 -26.77 -20.81 -4.14
C GLY A 67 -26.74 -19.40 -4.73
N LYS A 68 -25.64 -19.00 -5.39
CA LYS A 68 -25.39 -17.64 -5.88
C LYS A 68 -25.58 -16.57 -4.80
N ARG A 69 -24.89 -16.77 -3.68
CA ARG A 69 -24.95 -15.90 -2.51
C ARG A 69 -23.57 -15.41 -2.09
N VAL A 70 -23.52 -14.18 -1.64
CA VAL A 70 -22.40 -13.62 -0.86
C VAL A 70 -22.86 -13.57 0.58
N LEU A 71 -22.17 -14.30 1.47
CA LEU A 71 -22.50 -14.37 2.89
C LEU A 71 -21.74 -13.29 3.65
N LEU A 72 -22.46 -12.54 4.45
CA LEU A 72 -21.95 -11.54 5.38
C LEU A 72 -22.11 -12.08 6.81
N PRO A 73 -21.49 -11.49 7.84
CA PRO A 73 -21.60 -12.00 9.21
C PRO A 73 -23.05 -12.21 9.70
N ASP A 74 -23.96 -11.30 9.35
CA ASP A 74 -25.34 -11.30 9.84
C ASP A 74 -26.38 -11.26 8.70
N ASP A 75 -25.97 -11.37 7.44
CA ASP A 75 -26.86 -11.23 6.28
C ASP A 75 -26.28 -11.96 5.05
N HIS A 76 -26.99 -11.94 3.95
CA HIS A 76 -26.51 -12.42 2.66
C HIS A 76 -27.06 -11.56 1.51
N LEU A 77 -26.37 -11.62 0.39
CA LEU A 77 -26.80 -11.01 -0.87
C LEU A 77 -26.89 -12.08 -1.96
N ASP A 78 -28.05 -12.18 -2.58
CA ASP A 78 -28.22 -12.99 -3.79
C ASP A 78 -27.65 -12.23 -5.00
N TYR A 79 -27.01 -12.94 -5.92
CA TYR A 79 -26.49 -12.35 -7.14
C TYR A 79 -26.82 -13.16 -8.39
N SER A 80 -27.00 -12.48 -9.51
CA SER A 80 -27.07 -13.11 -10.83
C SER A 80 -25.67 -13.27 -11.44
N LYS A 81 -24.82 -12.27 -11.24
CA LYS A 81 -23.41 -12.23 -11.64
C LYS A 81 -22.57 -11.63 -10.52
N LEU A 82 -21.44 -12.25 -10.21
CA LEU A 82 -20.49 -11.79 -9.23
C LEU A 82 -19.18 -11.38 -9.92
N VAL A 83 -18.65 -10.23 -9.54
CA VAL A 83 -17.32 -9.76 -9.94
C VAL A 83 -16.42 -9.76 -8.71
N LEU A 84 -15.30 -10.47 -8.78
CA LEU A 84 -14.28 -10.48 -7.74
C LEU A 84 -13.21 -9.44 -8.09
N ALA A 85 -13.14 -8.39 -7.29
CA ALA A 85 -12.16 -7.30 -7.40
C ALA A 85 -11.45 -7.11 -6.04
N LEU A 86 -10.97 -8.22 -5.48
CA LEU A 86 -10.49 -8.32 -4.09
C LEU A 86 -9.16 -7.60 -3.84
N GLY A 87 -8.43 -7.23 -4.90
CA GLY A 87 -7.08 -6.70 -4.75
C GLY A 87 -6.10 -7.78 -4.29
N ALA A 88 -5.12 -7.38 -3.51
CA ALA A 88 -4.13 -8.27 -2.90
C ALA A 88 -3.72 -7.71 -1.54
N ASP A 89 -3.42 -8.60 -0.62
CA ASP A 89 -2.80 -8.24 0.64
C ASP A 89 -1.29 -8.04 0.47
N THR A 90 -0.71 -7.23 1.33
CA THR A 90 0.73 -7.07 1.38
C THR A 90 1.37 -8.24 2.12
N TRP A 91 2.46 -8.74 1.57
CA TRP A 91 3.28 -9.70 2.29
C TRP A 91 4.20 -8.94 3.27
N THR A 92 4.13 -9.31 4.53
CA THR A 92 5.02 -8.78 5.57
C THR A 92 6.11 -9.82 5.85
N PRO A 93 7.39 -9.45 5.76
CA PRO A 93 8.47 -10.36 6.12
C PRO A 93 8.36 -10.75 7.61
N PRO A 94 8.81 -11.96 7.99
CA PRO A 94 8.87 -12.35 9.38
C PRO A 94 9.94 -11.50 10.09
N LEU A 95 9.51 -10.52 10.85
CA LEU A 95 10.37 -9.62 11.62
C LEU A 95 10.24 -9.95 13.11
N GLU A 96 11.35 -9.90 13.81
CA GLU A 96 11.43 -9.97 15.27
C GLU A 96 11.56 -8.55 15.88
N GLY A 97 11.53 -8.46 17.21
CA GLY A 97 11.73 -7.20 17.92
C GLY A 97 10.46 -6.60 18.51
N ASP A 98 10.64 -5.59 19.34
CA ASP A 98 9.58 -4.97 20.14
C ASP A 98 8.83 -3.85 19.41
N ALA A 99 9.31 -3.45 18.23
CA ALA A 99 8.73 -2.40 17.40
C ALA A 99 8.12 -2.90 16.07
N VAL A 100 7.89 -4.21 15.92
CA VAL A 100 7.28 -4.78 14.70
C VAL A 100 5.89 -4.20 14.43
N GLY A 101 5.14 -3.85 15.48
CA GLY A 101 3.82 -3.22 15.37
C GLY A 101 3.85 -1.80 14.77
N ASP A 102 5.01 -1.17 14.73
CA ASP A 102 5.21 0.18 14.15
C ASP A 102 5.72 0.14 12.70
N VAL A 103 5.87 -1.05 12.13
CA VAL A 103 6.21 -1.24 10.71
C VAL A 103 4.95 -1.06 9.85
N PHE A 104 5.01 -0.12 8.93
CA PHE A 104 3.89 0.19 8.04
C PHE A 104 3.93 -0.62 6.75
N SER A 105 2.76 -1.07 6.35
CA SER A 105 2.50 -1.61 5.02
C SER A 105 1.42 -0.75 4.37
N VAL A 106 1.74 -0.05 3.29
CA VAL A 106 0.81 0.89 2.66
C VAL A 106 0.15 0.21 1.46
N ASN A 107 -1.04 -0.32 1.66
CA ASN A 107 -1.80 -1.02 0.62
C ASN A 107 -3.01 -0.22 0.12
N ASP A 108 -3.56 0.63 0.95
CA ASP A 108 -4.74 1.42 0.64
C ASP A 108 -4.61 2.88 1.11
N LEU A 109 -5.68 3.64 0.92
CA LEU A 109 -5.71 5.07 1.27
C LEU A 109 -5.72 5.30 2.78
N MET A 110 -6.31 4.39 3.56
CA MET A 110 -6.34 4.48 5.03
C MET A 110 -4.93 4.22 5.60
N ASP A 111 -4.24 3.21 5.07
CA ASP A 111 -2.85 2.92 5.43
C ASP A 111 -1.93 4.08 5.08
N TYR A 112 -2.09 4.67 3.89
CA TYR A 112 -1.36 5.88 3.51
C TYR A 112 -1.59 7.02 4.49
N GLY A 113 -2.82 7.25 4.94
CA GLY A 113 -3.16 8.28 5.92
C GLY A 113 -2.49 8.04 7.28
N LYS A 114 -2.49 6.79 7.77
CA LYS A 114 -1.81 6.37 9.00
C LYS A 114 -0.29 6.57 8.88
N PHE A 115 0.30 6.06 7.80
CA PHE A 115 1.73 6.19 7.51
C PHE A 115 2.15 7.65 7.46
N ARG A 116 1.43 8.47 6.71
CA ARG A 116 1.69 9.91 6.62
C ARG A 116 1.60 10.61 7.97
N THR A 117 0.69 10.16 8.84
CA THR A 117 0.56 10.69 10.20
C THR A 117 1.73 10.29 11.07
N ALA A 118 2.19 9.05 10.99
CA ALA A 118 3.35 8.56 11.73
C ALA A 118 4.65 9.26 11.32
N LEU A 119 4.75 9.68 10.07
CA LEU A 119 5.93 10.40 9.57
C LEU A 119 6.01 11.88 10.00
N LYS A 120 4.99 12.41 10.70
CA LYS A 120 5.06 13.79 11.21
C LYS A 120 6.22 13.94 12.21
N GLY A 121 7.20 14.77 11.82
CA GLY A 121 8.41 15.01 12.61
C GLY A 121 9.53 13.99 12.41
N ALA A 122 9.29 12.89 11.71
CA ALA A 122 10.33 11.97 11.27
C ALA A 122 11.19 12.60 10.17
N LYS A 123 12.47 12.24 10.12
CA LYS A 123 13.40 12.65 9.06
C LYS A 123 13.91 11.48 8.25
N LYS A 124 13.94 10.30 8.85
CA LYS A 124 14.51 9.08 8.26
C LYS A 124 13.43 8.03 8.06
N VAL A 125 13.49 7.33 6.95
CA VAL A 125 12.60 6.22 6.62
C VAL A 125 13.41 5.06 6.09
N THR A 126 13.24 3.88 6.68
CA THR A 126 13.79 2.64 6.14
C THR A 126 12.71 1.91 5.36
N ILE A 127 13.00 1.53 4.13
CA ILE A 127 12.12 0.76 3.26
C ILE A 127 12.64 -0.67 3.18
N LEU A 128 11.78 -1.63 3.48
CA LEU A 128 12.09 -3.06 3.37
C LEU A 128 11.55 -3.61 2.04
N GLY A 129 12.46 -3.89 1.13
CA GLY A 129 12.19 -4.39 -0.22
C GLY A 129 12.41 -3.36 -1.32
N GLY A 130 13.31 -3.69 -2.26
CA GLY A 130 13.64 -2.90 -3.45
C GLY A 130 12.83 -3.30 -4.70
N GLY A 131 11.61 -3.82 -4.51
CA GLY A 131 10.65 -4.08 -5.58
C GLY A 131 10.03 -2.80 -6.13
N LEU A 132 9.01 -2.92 -6.99
CA LEU A 132 8.38 -1.77 -7.67
C LEU A 132 7.89 -0.72 -6.67
N ILE A 133 7.06 -1.13 -5.71
CA ILE A 133 6.47 -0.24 -4.72
C ILE A 133 7.53 0.39 -3.81
N GLY A 134 8.53 -0.40 -3.37
CA GLY A 134 9.61 0.10 -2.54
C GLY A 134 10.46 1.17 -3.26
N CYS A 135 10.79 0.96 -4.54
CA CYS A 135 11.50 1.95 -5.35
C CYS A 135 10.66 3.21 -5.62
N GLU A 136 9.34 3.07 -5.84
CA GLU A 136 8.43 4.21 -5.98
C GLU A 136 8.37 5.04 -4.70
N PHE A 137 8.19 4.41 -3.54
CA PHE A 137 8.21 5.10 -2.24
C PHE A 137 9.58 5.72 -1.94
N ALA A 138 10.68 5.04 -2.29
CA ALA A 138 12.02 5.61 -2.12
C ALA A 138 12.18 6.91 -2.90
N ASN A 139 11.72 6.93 -4.16
CA ASN A 139 11.70 8.12 -4.98
C ASN A 139 10.80 9.22 -4.39
N ASP A 140 9.56 8.88 -4.03
CA ASP A 140 8.56 9.84 -3.55
C ASP A 140 8.97 10.45 -2.20
N LEU A 141 9.44 9.65 -1.25
CA LEU A 141 9.88 10.11 0.06
C LEU A 141 11.15 10.96 -0.04
N SER A 142 12.13 10.56 -0.86
CA SER A 142 13.35 11.38 -1.05
C SER A 142 13.02 12.74 -1.65
N ASN A 143 12.17 12.80 -2.67
CA ASN A 143 11.68 14.07 -3.22
C ASN A 143 10.80 14.85 -2.21
N GLY A 144 10.15 14.17 -1.28
CA GLY A 144 9.38 14.74 -0.16
C GLY A 144 10.26 15.24 1.00
N GLY A 145 11.60 15.11 0.90
CA GLY A 145 12.56 15.65 1.85
C GLY A 145 12.96 14.71 2.99
N TYR A 146 12.66 13.41 2.88
CA TYR A 146 13.10 12.40 3.84
C TYR A 146 14.45 11.81 3.46
N GLU A 147 15.25 11.46 4.46
CA GLU A 147 16.43 10.60 4.31
C GLU A 147 15.96 9.16 4.19
N VAL A 148 16.22 8.50 3.07
CA VAL A 148 15.68 7.15 2.79
C VAL A 148 16.81 6.13 2.76
N ALA A 149 16.64 5.04 3.52
CA ALA A 149 17.42 3.81 3.40
C ALA A 149 16.53 2.71 2.81
N LEU A 150 17.07 1.92 1.87
CA LEU A 150 16.36 0.82 1.22
C LEU A 150 17.14 -0.48 1.41
N VAL A 151 16.50 -1.46 2.03
CA VAL A 151 17.05 -2.81 2.27
C VAL A 151 16.49 -3.76 1.21
N GLU A 152 17.36 -4.40 0.43
CA GLU A 152 16.95 -5.35 -0.62
C GLU A 152 17.91 -6.56 -0.68
N PRO A 153 17.45 -7.76 -0.26
CA PRO A 153 18.34 -8.91 -0.15
C PRO A 153 18.84 -9.46 -1.50
N GLN A 154 18.17 -9.21 -2.61
CA GLN A 154 18.58 -9.70 -3.92
C GLN A 154 19.66 -8.82 -4.60
N GLY A 155 20.23 -7.86 -3.89
CA GLY A 155 21.44 -7.12 -4.32
C GLY A 155 21.23 -6.03 -5.36
N ARG A 156 20.00 -5.71 -5.77
CA ARG A 156 19.70 -4.65 -6.74
C ARG A 156 18.25 -4.22 -6.72
N CYS A 157 17.95 -3.03 -7.22
CA CYS A 157 16.56 -2.56 -7.39
C CYS A 157 15.81 -3.40 -8.43
N LEU A 158 14.51 -3.66 -8.17
CA LEU A 158 13.60 -4.33 -9.10
C LEU A 158 14.13 -5.68 -9.62
N PRO A 159 14.69 -6.55 -8.76
CA PRO A 159 15.45 -7.73 -9.20
C PRO A 159 14.63 -8.72 -10.02
N LEU A 160 13.33 -8.81 -9.77
CA LEU A 160 12.41 -9.71 -10.45
C LEU A 160 11.78 -9.12 -11.73
N LEU A 161 11.87 -7.78 -11.90
CA LEU A 161 11.17 -7.08 -12.98
C LEU A 161 12.10 -6.58 -14.08
N LEU A 162 13.35 -6.23 -13.75
CA LEU A 162 14.27 -5.60 -14.68
C LEU A 162 15.54 -6.43 -14.90
N PRO A 163 16.07 -6.43 -16.13
CA PRO A 163 17.42 -6.91 -16.38
C PRO A 163 18.45 -5.99 -15.70
N GLU A 164 19.63 -6.53 -15.41
CA GLU A 164 20.66 -5.87 -14.60
C GLU A 164 21.02 -4.43 -15.06
N PRO A 165 21.21 -4.13 -16.36
CA PRO A 165 21.54 -2.76 -16.78
C PRO A 165 20.42 -1.74 -16.46
N ALA A 166 19.15 -2.13 -16.59
CA ALA A 166 18.01 -1.29 -16.28
C ALA A 166 17.86 -1.12 -14.76
N SER A 167 18.00 -2.23 -14.01
CA SER A 167 18.02 -2.20 -12.53
C SER A 167 19.13 -1.26 -12.01
N ALA A 168 20.33 -1.34 -12.56
CA ALA A 168 21.44 -0.45 -12.20
C ALA A 168 21.13 1.03 -12.52
N ALA A 169 20.41 1.30 -13.60
CA ALA A 169 19.99 2.67 -13.94
C ALA A 169 19.00 3.22 -12.91
N VAL A 170 18.02 2.42 -12.47
CA VAL A 170 17.10 2.79 -11.38
C VAL A 170 17.87 3.05 -10.09
N GLY A 171 18.78 2.14 -9.72
CA GLY A 171 19.61 2.30 -8.52
C GLY A 171 20.42 3.59 -8.54
N ARG A 172 21.05 3.94 -9.67
CA ARG A 172 21.75 5.23 -9.81
C ARG A 172 20.81 6.42 -9.65
N GLY A 173 19.64 6.40 -10.30
CA GLY A 173 18.69 7.50 -10.18
C GLY A 173 18.20 7.72 -8.73
N LEU A 174 17.98 6.64 -7.99
CA LEU A 174 17.63 6.75 -6.57
C LEU A 174 18.83 7.19 -5.70
N ALA A 175 20.05 6.72 -5.99
CA ALA A 175 21.26 7.18 -5.31
C ALA A 175 21.51 8.67 -5.52
N ASP A 176 21.26 9.20 -6.73
CA ASP A 176 21.37 10.63 -7.04
C ASP A 176 20.36 11.48 -6.23
N LEU A 177 19.25 10.88 -5.77
CA LEU A 177 18.28 11.48 -4.84
C LEU A 177 18.68 11.32 -3.37
N GLY A 178 19.80 10.67 -3.07
CA GLY A 178 20.29 10.48 -1.71
C GLY A 178 19.81 9.20 -1.02
N VAL A 179 19.19 8.27 -1.74
CA VAL A 179 18.79 6.97 -1.16
C VAL A 179 20.04 6.15 -0.82
N THR A 180 20.12 5.67 0.42
CA THR A 180 21.15 4.72 0.86
C THR A 180 20.65 3.30 0.66
N PHE A 181 21.50 2.42 0.11
CA PHE A 181 21.14 1.03 -0.15
C PHE A 181 21.86 0.07 0.79
N HIS A 182 21.12 -0.90 1.30
CA HIS A 182 21.61 -2.10 1.99
C HIS A 182 21.25 -3.30 1.12
N PHE A 183 22.12 -3.62 0.17
CA PHE A 183 21.95 -4.75 -0.75
C PHE A 183 22.60 -6.01 -0.19
N GLY A 184 21.86 -7.11 -0.19
CA GLY A 184 22.31 -8.43 0.25
C GLY A 184 21.73 -8.85 1.60
N PRO A 185 21.75 -8.02 2.67
CA PRO A 185 21.21 -8.44 3.94
C PRO A 185 19.68 -8.47 3.95
N LEU A 186 19.14 -9.32 4.84
CA LEU A 186 17.74 -9.35 5.23
C LEU A 186 17.51 -8.47 6.45
N ALA A 187 16.38 -7.78 6.53
CA ALA A 187 15.91 -7.24 7.78
C ALA A 187 15.44 -8.40 8.69
N GLN A 188 15.94 -8.47 9.91
CA GLN A 188 15.63 -9.52 10.87
C GLN A 188 14.77 -9.03 12.02
N ALA A 189 15.06 -7.86 12.55
CA ALA A 189 14.32 -7.29 13.67
C ALA A 189 14.10 -5.80 13.51
N VAL A 190 13.04 -5.29 14.16
CA VAL A 190 12.79 -3.87 14.33
C VAL A 190 12.54 -3.61 15.82
N ASN A 191 13.36 -2.75 16.40
CA ASN A 191 13.34 -2.44 17.82
C ASN A 191 13.17 -0.94 18.06
N HIS A 192 12.65 -0.59 19.23
CA HIS A 192 12.68 0.79 19.70
C HIS A 192 14.10 1.17 20.11
N GLY A 193 14.60 2.24 19.53
CA GLY A 193 15.86 2.86 19.90
C GLY A 193 15.67 4.11 20.76
N ASP A 194 16.77 4.82 20.98
CA ASP A 194 16.73 6.10 21.70
C ASP A 194 15.92 7.16 20.96
N ASN A 195 15.33 8.10 21.72
CA ASN A 195 14.59 9.24 21.16
C ASN A 195 13.41 8.87 20.24
N ASN A 196 12.73 7.77 20.54
CA ASN A 196 11.58 7.28 19.78
C ASN A 196 11.91 6.94 18.31
N GLN A 197 13.15 6.56 18.03
CA GLN A 197 13.57 6.05 16.71
C GLN A 197 13.33 4.56 16.63
N LEU A 198 13.12 4.05 15.43
CA LEU A 198 13.14 2.63 15.13
C LEU A 198 14.52 2.22 14.65
N VAL A 199 15.01 1.11 15.15
CA VAL A 199 16.28 0.50 14.74
C VAL A 199 15.97 -0.80 14.01
N THR A 200 16.42 -0.89 12.76
CA THR A 200 16.29 -2.11 11.95
C THR A 200 17.62 -2.90 12.03
N GLU A 201 17.56 -4.12 12.52
CA GLU A 201 18.69 -5.04 12.56
C GLU A 201 18.73 -5.83 11.25
N LEU A 202 19.93 -5.89 10.66
CA LEU A 202 20.18 -6.60 9.42
C LEU A 202 20.93 -7.90 9.68
N SER A 203 20.84 -8.87 8.76
CA SER A 203 21.46 -10.20 8.90
C SER A 203 22.98 -10.22 8.85
N ASP A 204 23.61 -9.12 8.49
CA ASP A 204 25.07 -8.93 8.44
C ASP A 204 25.64 -8.06 9.58
N GLY A 205 24.78 -7.64 10.52
CA GLY A 205 25.14 -6.87 11.74
C GLY A 205 24.92 -5.39 11.62
#